data_43d161cb78985d02649bc810d22d5bdf
#
_entry.id   43d161cb78985d02649bc810d22d5bdf
#
_cell.length_a   1.000
_cell.length_b   1.000
_cell.length_c   1.000
_cell.angle_alpha   90.00
_cell.angle_beta   90.00
_cell.angle_gamma   90.00
#
_symmetry.space_group_name_H-M   'P 1'
#
loop_
_entity.id
_entity.type
_entity.pdbx_description
1 polymer ?
#
loop_
_entity_poly.entity_id
_entity_poly.type
_entity_poly.pdbx_seq_one_letter_code
_entity_poly.pdbx_strand_id
1 'polypeptide(L)'
;MKPHLVLALFSLVALSPNALGKWELFAMDTGTRDGQTKTYEQQAALVKDLGFAGIGFTGSSKIPEMLAAVETHGLEFSPLYNGLQVSPDQVTHPATLEQAITQLANRKAIVWLYLGGKRPADPGKTDAPVVAKLRSLAEHAAKSQVRLALYPHAGAYADRIQDCVRLAKAVDRKNLGVTFNLCHFLKVDGKNVEQRLEEALPHLFVVTINGADLGAQEWKALIQPLDGGSYDVAQVLRKLQALKWDGPIGLQHYGIRGDARKNLSRSMKGWKALQSRLNGDFTFLLGPNGKLRTFEKPGDWKIMSDVRLDPKNPKRLIGKEGPGGEYLNGDKGRTVHLVTGGGEFGDLEAHIEFMISKGSNSGVYFQGRYEVQIYDSHGVAKDKYPGLECGGIYPRWINNKNVEGHSPRVNVSKPPGEWQEFHVIFRAPRFKEGRKIANARFENVWHNGQLIHENLELNGPTRAGISNNEKPTGPLLFQGDHGPIAYRNCWVVELSE
;
A
#
# COMPACT_ATOMS: atom_id res chain seq x y z
N MET A 1 -20.27 -5.76 63.78
CA MET A 1 -19.45 -6.22 62.68
C MET A 1 -19.96 -5.51 61.45
N LYS A 2 -19.18 -4.58 60.90
CA LYS A 2 -19.50 -3.86 59.66
C LYS A 2 -18.74 -4.54 58.51
N PRO A 3 -19.34 -4.80 57.35
CA PRO A 3 -18.62 -5.36 56.23
C PRO A 3 -17.80 -4.26 55.51
N HIS A 4 -16.51 -4.49 55.36
CA HIS A 4 -15.64 -3.65 54.56
C HIS A 4 -15.87 -3.96 53.06
N LEU A 5 -16.35 -2.94 52.34
CA LEU A 5 -16.49 -2.95 50.89
C LEU A 5 -15.10 -2.73 50.29
N VAL A 6 -14.52 -3.74 49.65
CA VAL A 6 -13.26 -3.64 48.86
C VAL A 6 -13.63 -3.12 47.48
N LEU A 7 -13.37 -1.84 47.21
CA LEU A 7 -13.45 -1.27 45.88
C LEU A 7 -12.21 -1.74 45.07
N ALA A 8 -12.42 -2.66 44.17
CA ALA A 8 -11.41 -2.98 43.16
C ALA A 8 -11.37 -1.85 42.13
N LEU A 9 -10.32 -1.03 42.16
CA LEU A 9 -10.01 -0.08 41.10
C LEU A 9 -9.53 -0.89 39.89
N PHE A 10 -10.38 -1.05 38.89
CA PHE A 10 -9.94 -1.40 37.52
C PHE A 10 -9.30 -0.15 36.93
N SER A 11 -7.98 -0.10 36.94
CA SER A 11 -7.22 0.83 36.10
C SER A 11 -7.49 0.46 34.66
N LEU A 12 -8.31 1.26 33.96
CA LEU A 12 -8.31 1.31 32.50
C LEU A 12 -6.90 1.75 32.09
N VAL A 13 -6.07 0.80 31.72
CA VAL A 13 -4.88 1.10 30.91
C VAL A 13 -5.43 1.58 29.56
N ALA A 14 -5.49 2.89 29.39
CA ALA A 14 -5.63 3.50 28.09
C ALA A 14 -4.43 2.98 27.28
N LEU A 15 -4.70 2.04 26.36
CA LEU A 15 -3.76 1.67 25.32
C LEU A 15 -3.54 2.96 24.49
N SER A 16 -2.46 3.66 24.79
CA SER A 16 -1.94 4.66 23.89
C SER A 16 -1.89 4.02 22.50
N PRO A 17 -2.34 4.70 21.42
CA PRO A 17 -2.10 4.22 20.09
C PRO A 17 -0.59 4.00 20.00
N ASN A 18 -0.16 2.76 19.82
CA ASN A 18 1.24 2.39 19.73
C ASN A 18 1.89 3.33 18.73
N ALA A 19 2.81 4.15 19.21
CA ALA A 19 3.75 4.83 18.35
C ALA A 19 4.40 3.73 17.51
N LEU A 20 4.01 3.67 16.23
CA LEU A 20 4.58 2.75 15.27
C LEU A 20 6.07 2.93 15.30
N GLY A 21 6.81 1.86 15.52
CA GLY A 21 8.25 1.86 15.36
C GLY A 21 8.53 2.53 14.01
N LYS A 22 9.32 3.60 14.03
CA LYS A 22 9.62 4.39 12.85
C LYS A 22 10.45 3.51 11.92
N TRP A 23 9.79 2.86 10.96
CA TRP A 23 10.52 2.09 9.96
C TRP A 23 11.52 2.99 9.25
N GLU A 24 12.72 2.50 9.14
CA GLU A 24 13.80 3.14 8.42
C GLU A 24 14.03 2.40 7.10
N LEU A 25 14.32 3.18 6.05
CA LEU A 25 14.51 2.65 4.70
C LEU A 25 16.00 2.47 4.41
N PHE A 26 16.42 1.28 4.00
CA PHE A 26 17.75 1.06 3.42
C PHE A 26 17.70 1.01 1.89
N ALA A 27 18.80 1.32 1.21
CA ALA A 27 18.94 1.20 -0.23
C ALA A 27 19.82 0.00 -0.61
N MET A 28 19.53 -0.64 -1.77
CA MET A 28 20.43 -1.64 -2.34
C MET A 28 21.47 -0.97 -3.25
N ASP A 29 22.72 -1.46 -3.20
CA ASP A 29 23.86 -0.94 -3.98
C ASP A 29 23.63 -0.93 -5.48
N THR A 30 22.76 -1.77 -5.99
CA THR A 30 22.36 -1.81 -7.40
C THR A 30 21.67 -0.54 -7.88
N GLY A 31 21.10 0.25 -6.97
CA GLY A 31 20.47 1.55 -7.26
C GLY A 31 21.34 2.76 -6.88
N THR A 32 22.46 2.54 -6.20
CA THR A 32 23.35 3.61 -5.71
C THR A 32 24.56 3.87 -6.61
N ARG A 33 24.76 3.05 -7.62
CA ARG A 33 25.91 3.09 -8.55
C ARG A 33 25.55 3.74 -9.88
N ASP A 34 26.38 4.70 -10.30
CA ASP A 34 26.34 5.31 -11.62
C ASP A 34 27.74 5.79 -12.07
N GLY A 35 27.79 6.68 -13.06
CA GLY A 35 29.05 7.26 -13.54
C GLY A 35 29.80 8.12 -12.50
N GLN A 36 29.11 8.63 -11.50
CA GLN A 36 29.66 9.52 -10.45
C GLN A 36 29.89 8.78 -9.13
N THR A 37 29.08 7.79 -8.80
CA THR A 37 29.14 7.01 -7.55
C THR A 37 29.62 5.58 -7.84
N LYS A 38 30.95 5.39 -7.87
CA LYS A 38 31.61 4.13 -8.27
C LYS A 38 32.14 3.33 -7.08
N THR A 39 32.61 3.99 -6.03
CA THR A 39 33.20 3.34 -4.86
C THR A 39 32.17 3.11 -3.77
N TYR A 40 32.42 2.17 -2.85
CA TYR A 40 31.54 1.93 -1.70
C TYR A 40 31.42 3.18 -0.82
N GLU A 41 32.50 3.92 -0.64
CA GLU A 41 32.52 5.19 0.07
C GLU A 41 31.59 6.23 -0.56
N GLN A 42 31.66 6.42 -1.87
CA GLN A 42 30.78 7.36 -2.60
C GLN A 42 29.31 6.93 -2.51
N GLN A 43 29.03 5.63 -2.58
CA GLN A 43 27.68 5.09 -2.45
C GLN A 43 27.13 5.30 -1.02
N ALA A 44 27.94 5.01 0.01
CA ALA A 44 27.54 5.22 1.40
C ALA A 44 27.31 6.72 1.69
N ALA A 45 28.19 7.60 1.23
CA ALA A 45 28.01 9.05 1.33
C ALA A 45 26.70 9.52 0.69
N LEU A 46 26.40 9.06 -0.54
CA LEU A 46 25.16 9.39 -1.24
C LEU A 46 23.92 8.94 -0.46
N VAL A 47 23.92 7.69 0.00
CA VAL A 47 22.81 7.08 0.75
C VAL A 47 22.55 7.82 2.05
N LYS A 48 23.62 8.17 2.79
CA LYS A 48 23.55 8.96 4.03
C LYS A 48 23.00 10.35 3.80
N ASP A 49 23.51 11.04 2.80
CA ASP A 49 23.10 12.42 2.44
C ASP A 49 21.60 12.50 2.11
N LEU A 50 21.04 11.45 1.49
CA LEU A 50 19.63 11.38 1.16
C LEU A 50 18.74 10.91 2.31
N GLY A 51 19.33 10.54 3.47
CA GLY A 51 18.60 10.20 4.68
C GLY A 51 18.14 8.74 4.76
N PHE A 52 18.76 7.82 4.00
CA PHE A 52 18.58 6.39 4.21
C PHE A 52 19.27 5.92 5.48
N ALA A 53 18.74 4.92 6.14
CA ALA A 53 19.31 4.37 7.36
C ALA A 53 20.47 3.40 7.12
N GLY A 54 20.49 2.78 5.94
CA GLY A 54 21.49 1.77 5.63
C GLY A 54 21.64 1.52 4.14
N ILE A 55 22.60 0.66 3.82
CA ILE A 55 22.88 0.20 2.47
C ILE A 55 23.12 -1.31 2.45
N GLY A 56 22.47 -1.99 1.52
CA GLY A 56 22.70 -3.40 1.21
C GLY A 56 23.65 -3.55 0.03
N PHE A 57 24.41 -4.63 0.01
CA PHE A 57 25.42 -4.90 -1.00
C PHE A 57 25.20 -6.24 -1.71
N THR A 58 25.65 -6.30 -2.96
CA THR A 58 25.57 -7.49 -3.81
C THR A 58 26.94 -8.16 -3.90
N GLY A 59 26.98 -9.47 -3.64
CA GLY A 59 28.19 -10.29 -3.70
C GLY A 59 28.86 -10.47 -2.33
N SER A 60 29.79 -11.42 -2.24
CA SER A 60 30.47 -11.82 -0.99
C SER A 60 31.97 -11.52 -0.96
N SER A 61 32.46 -10.78 -1.95
CA SER A 61 33.83 -10.26 -1.97
C SER A 61 33.88 -8.85 -1.36
N LYS A 62 35.05 -8.44 -0.85
CA LYS A 62 35.29 -7.08 -0.35
C LYS A 62 34.38 -6.65 0.81
N ILE A 63 34.02 -7.58 1.68
CA ILE A 63 33.21 -7.27 2.87
C ILE A 63 33.88 -6.24 3.78
N PRO A 64 35.21 -6.30 4.05
CA PRO A 64 35.87 -5.28 4.89
C PRO A 64 35.74 -3.86 4.31
N GLU A 65 35.86 -3.68 3.00
CA GLU A 65 35.73 -2.38 2.34
C GLU A 65 34.28 -1.85 2.39
N MET A 66 33.31 -2.73 2.21
CA MET A 66 31.88 -2.41 2.35
C MET A 66 31.56 -1.96 3.78
N LEU A 67 32.05 -2.71 4.77
CA LEU A 67 31.85 -2.40 6.19
C LEU A 67 32.50 -1.07 6.58
N ALA A 68 33.72 -0.82 6.13
CA ALA A 68 34.40 0.45 6.39
C ALA A 68 33.60 1.65 5.85
N ALA A 69 33.06 1.54 4.64
CA ALA A 69 32.26 2.60 4.05
C ALA A 69 30.97 2.90 4.85
N VAL A 70 30.23 1.86 5.29
CA VAL A 70 29.01 2.08 6.08
C VAL A 70 29.29 2.61 7.47
N GLU A 71 30.38 2.15 8.11
CA GLU A 71 30.82 2.61 9.44
C GLU A 71 31.24 4.09 9.42
N THR A 72 32.02 4.51 8.41
CA THR A 72 32.46 5.89 8.23
C THR A 72 31.28 6.86 8.16
N HIS A 73 30.17 6.43 7.57
CA HIS A 73 28.98 7.27 7.42
C HIS A 73 27.89 7.02 8.46
N GLY A 74 28.12 6.14 9.46
CA GLY A 74 27.13 5.81 10.48
C GLY A 74 25.84 5.23 9.86
N LEU A 75 25.99 4.36 8.88
CA LEU A 75 24.91 3.62 8.22
C LEU A 75 24.83 2.19 8.75
N GLU A 76 23.68 1.56 8.66
CA GLU A 76 23.54 0.13 8.88
C GLU A 76 23.96 -0.67 7.64
N PHE A 77 24.66 -1.79 7.87
CA PHE A 77 24.94 -2.78 6.83
C PHE A 77 23.80 -3.80 6.81
N SER A 78 22.97 -3.74 5.81
CA SER A 78 21.90 -4.75 5.63
C SER A 78 21.18 -4.53 4.30
N PRO A 79 20.88 -5.60 3.55
CA PRO A 79 21.40 -6.95 3.62
C PRO A 79 22.62 -7.20 2.72
N LEU A 80 23.21 -8.40 2.83
CA LEU A 80 24.16 -8.92 1.84
C LEU A 80 23.43 -9.85 0.86
N TYR A 81 23.34 -9.50 -0.40
CA TYR A 81 22.68 -10.33 -1.42
C TYR A 81 23.65 -11.30 -2.06
N ASN A 82 23.34 -12.59 -1.99
CA ASN A 82 24.08 -13.68 -2.60
C ASN A 82 23.16 -14.73 -3.21
N GLY A 83 23.73 -15.59 -4.07
CA GLY A 83 22.99 -16.66 -4.73
C GLY A 83 23.57 -18.04 -4.44
N LEU A 84 22.69 -19.03 -4.31
CA LEU A 84 22.98 -20.43 -4.46
C LEU A 84 22.54 -20.87 -5.86
N GLN A 85 23.28 -21.81 -6.44
CA GLN A 85 22.87 -22.45 -7.70
C GLN A 85 22.33 -23.85 -7.38
N VAL A 86 21.06 -24.07 -7.74
CA VAL A 86 20.37 -25.34 -7.58
C VAL A 86 20.35 -26.08 -8.92
N SER A 87 20.88 -27.28 -8.95
CA SER A 87 20.81 -28.22 -10.06
C SER A 87 20.27 -29.57 -9.56
N PRO A 88 19.88 -30.50 -10.48
CA PRO A 88 19.39 -31.81 -10.06
C PRO A 88 20.32 -32.59 -9.13
N ASP A 89 21.62 -32.43 -9.34
CA ASP A 89 22.64 -33.24 -8.67
C ASP A 89 23.29 -32.56 -7.47
N GLN A 90 23.22 -31.21 -7.41
CA GLN A 90 23.92 -30.47 -6.35
C GLN A 90 23.37 -29.07 -6.12
N VAL A 91 23.64 -28.55 -4.91
CA VAL A 91 23.42 -27.14 -4.55
C VAL A 91 24.74 -26.50 -4.18
N THR A 92 25.15 -25.49 -4.93
CA THR A 92 26.45 -24.80 -4.76
C THR A 92 26.25 -23.34 -4.36
N HIS A 93 27.27 -22.73 -3.79
CA HIS A 93 27.32 -21.29 -3.49
C HIS A 93 28.73 -20.74 -3.80
N PRO A 94 28.90 -19.41 -3.91
CA PRO A 94 30.21 -18.79 -4.06
C PRO A 94 31.14 -19.21 -2.93
N ALA A 95 32.40 -19.53 -3.25
CA ALA A 95 33.39 -19.95 -2.26
C ALA A 95 33.63 -18.92 -1.14
N THR A 96 33.39 -17.64 -1.43
CA THR A 96 33.52 -16.51 -0.49
C THR A 96 32.35 -16.34 0.47
N LEU A 97 31.21 -17.04 0.26
CA LEU A 97 29.98 -16.79 1.04
C LEU A 97 30.14 -17.09 2.53
N GLU A 98 30.71 -18.23 2.87
CA GLU A 98 30.90 -18.64 4.29
C GLU A 98 31.86 -17.69 5.02
N GLN A 99 32.93 -17.27 4.34
CA GLN A 99 33.86 -16.25 4.87
C GLN A 99 33.14 -14.91 5.08
N ALA A 100 32.33 -14.45 4.10
CA ALA A 100 31.56 -13.24 4.21
C ALA A 100 30.59 -13.27 5.40
N ILE A 101 29.89 -14.39 5.60
CA ILE A 101 29.02 -14.60 6.78
C ILE A 101 29.83 -14.42 8.08
N THR A 102 31.03 -15.02 8.15
CA THR A 102 31.88 -14.88 9.32
C THR A 102 32.35 -13.44 9.55
N GLN A 103 32.68 -12.69 8.49
CA GLN A 103 33.07 -11.28 8.55
C GLN A 103 31.94 -10.35 9.00
N LEU A 104 30.68 -10.79 8.87
CA LEU A 104 29.49 -10.06 9.34
C LEU A 104 29.13 -10.36 10.81
N ALA A 105 29.95 -11.06 11.54
CA ALA A 105 29.69 -11.45 12.93
C ALA A 105 29.37 -10.22 13.82
N ASN A 106 28.37 -10.40 14.72
CA ASN A 106 27.93 -9.39 15.69
C ASN A 106 27.36 -8.06 15.12
N ARG A 107 26.98 -8.04 13.82
CA ARG A 107 26.50 -6.82 13.13
C ARG A 107 24.99 -6.79 12.86
N LYS A 108 24.23 -7.73 13.45
CA LYS A 108 22.79 -7.90 13.16
C LYS A 108 22.48 -8.04 11.65
N ALA A 109 23.48 -8.39 10.84
CA ALA A 109 23.37 -8.46 9.40
C ALA A 109 22.42 -9.59 8.96
N ILE A 110 21.80 -9.39 7.80
CA ILE A 110 20.98 -10.41 7.13
C ILE A 110 21.65 -10.74 5.80
N VAL A 111 21.82 -12.01 5.50
CA VAL A 111 22.29 -12.45 4.18
C VAL A 111 21.10 -12.97 3.38
N TRP A 112 20.82 -12.35 2.27
CA TRP A 112 19.81 -12.81 1.32
C TRP A 112 20.37 -13.95 0.48
N LEU A 113 19.57 -15.00 0.36
CA LEU A 113 19.93 -16.18 -0.42
C LEU A 113 18.91 -16.34 -1.57
N TYR A 114 19.31 -15.94 -2.76
CA TYR A 114 18.65 -16.25 -4.00
C TYR A 114 18.94 -17.71 -4.38
N LEU A 115 17.92 -18.47 -4.76
CA LEU A 115 18.06 -19.86 -5.19
C LEU A 115 17.93 -19.95 -6.71
N GLY A 116 19.05 -19.84 -7.44
CA GLY A 116 19.12 -20.00 -8.89
C GLY A 116 18.75 -21.42 -9.31
N GLY A 117 18.34 -21.55 -10.57
CA GLY A 117 17.81 -22.80 -11.12
C GLY A 117 16.33 -22.69 -11.46
N LYS A 118 15.83 -23.66 -12.20
CA LYS A 118 14.43 -23.68 -12.65
C LYS A 118 13.51 -24.16 -11.51
N ARG A 119 12.40 -23.48 -11.29
CA ARG A 119 11.35 -23.94 -10.37
C ARG A 119 10.83 -25.31 -10.81
N PRO A 120 10.87 -26.34 -9.96
CA PRO A 120 10.39 -27.67 -10.30
C PRO A 120 8.85 -27.70 -10.42
N ALA A 121 8.33 -28.65 -11.19
CA ALA A 121 6.88 -28.85 -11.33
C ALA A 121 6.23 -29.30 -10.00
N ASP A 122 6.95 -30.11 -9.21
CA ASP A 122 6.56 -30.53 -7.87
C ASP A 122 7.66 -30.13 -6.87
N PRO A 123 7.60 -28.89 -6.35
CA PRO A 123 8.66 -28.35 -5.52
C PRO A 123 8.98 -29.20 -4.28
N GLY A 124 7.97 -29.75 -3.61
CA GLY A 124 8.17 -30.53 -2.39
C GLY A 124 9.04 -31.80 -2.56
N LYS A 125 9.02 -32.41 -3.74
CA LYS A 125 9.79 -33.64 -4.01
C LYS A 125 11.27 -33.40 -4.24
N THR A 126 11.67 -32.19 -4.62
CA THR A 126 13.05 -31.87 -4.99
C THR A 126 13.76 -31.05 -3.95
N ASP A 127 13.14 -30.72 -2.83
CA ASP A 127 13.67 -29.81 -1.82
C ASP A 127 14.77 -30.41 -0.93
N ALA A 128 14.87 -31.74 -0.80
CA ALA A 128 15.76 -32.36 0.17
C ALA A 128 17.25 -31.90 0.09
N PRO A 129 17.90 -31.84 -1.09
CA PRO A 129 19.27 -31.32 -1.21
C PRO A 129 19.37 -29.83 -0.86
N VAL A 130 18.37 -29.03 -1.25
CA VAL A 130 18.30 -27.59 -0.96
C VAL A 130 18.17 -27.38 0.54
N VAL A 131 17.27 -28.09 1.20
CA VAL A 131 17.07 -28.04 2.65
C VAL A 131 18.33 -28.43 3.41
N ALA A 132 19.02 -29.50 2.99
CA ALA A 132 20.27 -29.92 3.60
C ALA A 132 21.35 -28.82 3.50
N LYS A 133 21.52 -28.21 2.33
CA LYS A 133 22.47 -27.14 2.12
C LYS A 133 22.13 -25.88 2.92
N LEU A 134 20.88 -25.47 2.89
CA LEU A 134 20.41 -24.31 3.66
C LEU A 134 20.57 -24.52 5.17
N ARG A 135 20.34 -25.74 5.66
CA ARG A 135 20.54 -26.08 7.06
C ARG A 135 22.00 -25.95 7.46
N SER A 136 22.93 -26.46 6.65
CA SER A 136 24.38 -26.33 6.87
C SER A 136 24.82 -24.86 6.91
N LEU A 137 24.32 -24.03 5.96
CA LEU A 137 24.61 -22.60 5.95
C LEU A 137 24.00 -21.86 7.15
N ALA A 138 22.80 -22.22 7.58
CA ALA A 138 22.17 -21.64 8.76
C ALA A 138 22.94 -21.98 10.04
N GLU A 139 23.43 -23.21 10.17
CA GLU A 139 24.29 -23.62 11.28
C GLU A 139 25.64 -22.89 11.28
N HIS A 140 26.25 -22.68 10.10
CA HIS A 140 27.44 -21.84 9.97
C HIS A 140 27.16 -20.39 10.39
N ALA A 141 26.09 -19.79 9.86
CA ALA A 141 25.69 -18.41 10.15
C ALA A 141 25.34 -18.18 11.63
N ALA A 142 24.76 -19.18 12.30
CA ALA A 142 24.44 -19.12 13.72
C ALA A 142 25.68 -18.88 14.60
N LYS A 143 26.85 -19.42 14.24
CA LYS A 143 28.11 -19.22 14.97
C LYS A 143 28.56 -17.76 14.97
N SER A 144 28.17 -17.00 13.92
CA SER A 144 28.45 -15.58 13.74
C SER A 144 27.29 -14.67 14.12
N GLN A 145 26.19 -15.23 14.64
CA GLN A 145 24.94 -14.50 14.95
C GLN A 145 24.34 -13.79 13.73
N VAL A 146 24.57 -14.32 12.53
CA VAL A 146 24.05 -13.80 11.27
C VAL A 146 22.75 -14.51 10.93
N ARG A 147 21.78 -13.76 10.44
CA ARG A 147 20.52 -14.29 9.93
C ARG A 147 20.60 -14.50 8.42
N LEU A 148 19.94 -15.56 7.94
CA LEU A 148 19.78 -15.83 6.51
C LEU A 148 18.33 -15.60 6.13
N ALA A 149 18.06 -15.01 4.97
CA ALA A 149 16.70 -14.83 4.45
C ALA A 149 16.62 -15.30 3.00
N LEU A 150 15.73 -16.24 2.71
CA LEU A 150 15.47 -16.69 1.36
C LEU A 150 14.83 -15.55 0.56
N TYR A 151 15.35 -15.30 -0.62
CA TYR A 151 14.93 -14.20 -1.49
C TYR A 151 14.15 -14.77 -2.69
N PRO A 152 12.82 -14.57 -2.76
CA PRO A 152 12.03 -15.02 -3.90
C PRO A 152 12.42 -14.23 -5.14
N HIS A 153 12.64 -14.92 -6.24
CA HIS A 153 13.06 -14.29 -7.49
C HIS A 153 12.37 -14.95 -8.70
N ALA A 154 11.65 -14.15 -9.46
CA ALA A 154 10.90 -14.61 -10.63
C ALA A 154 11.78 -15.43 -11.60
N GLY A 155 11.32 -16.63 -11.93
CA GLY A 155 12.03 -17.55 -12.81
C GLY A 155 13.12 -18.41 -12.13
N ALA A 156 13.30 -18.28 -10.81
CA ALA A 156 14.26 -19.03 -10.03
C ALA A 156 13.66 -20.31 -9.43
N TYR A 157 14.49 -21.13 -8.74
CA TYR A 157 14.04 -22.32 -8.02
C TYR A 157 12.96 -21.97 -6.97
N ALA A 158 13.20 -20.91 -6.20
CA ALA A 158 12.21 -20.33 -5.31
C ALA A 158 11.72 -19.01 -5.91
N ASP A 159 10.71 -19.07 -6.79
CA ASP A 159 10.24 -17.88 -7.51
C ASP A 159 9.13 -17.13 -6.78
N ARG A 160 8.49 -17.75 -5.79
CA ARG A 160 7.39 -17.19 -5.01
C ARG A 160 7.71 -17.16 -3.53
N ILE A 161 7.06 -16.27 -2.80
CA ILE A 161 7.20 -16.20 -1.34
C ILE A 161 6.80 -17.53 -0.68
N GLN A 162 5.78 -18.23 -1.21
CA GLN A 162 5.35 -19.53 -0.71
C GLN A 162 6.44 -20.62 -0.84
N ASP A 163 7.26 -20.58 -1.89
CA ASP A 163 8.40 -21.48 -2.05
C ASP A 163 9.44 -21.23 -0.96
N CYS A 164 9.73 -19.95 -0.68
CA CYS A 164 10.64 -19.56 0.39
C CYS A 164 10.11 -19.99 1.77
N VAL A 165 8.82 -19.77 2.05
CA VAL A 165 8.18 -20.17 3.32
C VAL A 165 8.22 -21.70 3.49
N ARG A 166 7.94 -22.46 2.43
CA ARG A 166 8.01 -23.93 2.44
C ARG A 166 9.42 -24.42 2.81
N LEU A 167 10.43 -23.84 2.16
CA LEU A 167 11.83 -24.16 2.43
C LEU A 167 12.25 -23.76 3.84
N ALA A 168 11.89 -22.57 4.30
CA ALA A 168 12.21 -22.10 5.66
C ALA A 168 11.62 -23.03 6.72
N LYS A 169 10.36 -23.46 6.56
CA LYS A 169 9.72 -24.47 7.43
C LYS A 169 10.47 -25.80 7.43
N ALA A 170 10.88 -26.28 6.25
CA ALA A 170 11.59 -27.55 6.13
C ALA A 170 13.01 -27.50 6.71
N VAL A 171 13.69 -26.37 6.61
CA VAL A 171 15.02 -26.16 7.22
C VAL A 171 14.94 -26.14 8.74
N ASP A 172 13.89 -25.53 9.30
CA ASP A 172 13.62 -25.46 10.75
C ASP A 172 14.81 -24.92 11.54
N ARG A 173 15.25 -23.72 11.22
CA ARG A 173 16.29 -22.97 11.96
C ARG A 173 15.83 -21.55 12.21
N LYS A 174 15.89 -21.08 13.47
CA LYS A 174 15.42 -19.76 13.90
C LYS A 174 16.13 -18.58 13.21
N ASN A 175 17.35 -18.79 12.75
CA ASN A 175 18.13 -17.77 12.04
C ASN A 175 17.99 -17.85 10.51
N LEU A 176 17.07 -18.68 9.98
CA LEU A 176 16.71 -18.70 8.56
C LEU A 176 15.25 -18.34 8.39
N GLY A 177 15.00 -17.26 7.66
CA GLY A 177 13.68 -16.74 7.34
C GLY A 177 13.53 -16.43 5.86
N VAL A 178 12.63 -15.50 5.55
CA VAL A 178 12.29 -15.12 4.18
C VAL A 178 12.29 -13.61 4.00
N THR A 179 12.44 -13.16 2.76
CA THR A 179 12.24 -11.78 2.32
C THR A 179 10.94 -11.71 1.52
N PHE A 180 10.08 -10.75 1.80
CA PHE A 180 9.03 -10.36 0.86
C PHE A 180 9.60 -9.31 -0.09
N ASN A 181 9.55 -9.58 -1.40
CA ASN A 181 10.01 -8.63 -2.42
C ASN A 181 8.85 -8.24 -3.34
N LEU A 182 8.49 -6.96 -3.34
CA LEU A 182 7.30 -6.47 -4.04
C LEU A 182 7.36 -6.71 -5.55
N CYS A 183 8.46 -6.37 -6.23
CA CYS A 183 8.51 -6.47 -7.69
C CYS A 183 8.45 -7.93 -8.17
N HIS A 184 9.09 -8.85 -7.47
CA HIS A 184 9.01 -10.28 -7.80
C HIS A 184 7.64 -10.85 -7.47
N PHE A 185 7.03 -10.45 -6.35
CA PHE A 185 5.65 -10.82 -6.03
C PHE A 185 4.70 -10.37 -7.13
N LEU A 186 4.77 -9.10 -7.57
CA LEU A 186 3.93 -8.58 -8.65
C LEU A 186 4.13 -9.33 -9.98
N LYS A 187 5.37 -9.74 -10.26
CA LYS A 187 5.71 -10.47 -11.48
C LYS A 187 5.09 -11.86 -11.56
N VAL A 188 5.06 -12.60 -10.46
CA VAL A 188 4.73 -14.05 -10.47
C VAL A 188 3.40 -14.41 -9.83
N ASP A 189 2.87 -13.59 -8.92
CA ASP A 189 1.59 -13.79 -8.22
C ASP A 189 0.69 -12.56 -8.40
N GLY A 190 1.11 -11.40 -7.92
CA GLY A 190 0.44 -10.10 -8.08
C GLY A 190 -0.93 -9.98 -7.44
N LYS A 191 -1.40 -11.02 -6.74
CA LYS A 191 -2.73 -11.08 -6.13
C LYS A 191 -2.65 -11.42 -4.63
N ASN A 192 -3.64 -10.93 -3.87
CA ASN A 192 -3.78 -11.28 -2.45
C ASN A 192 -2.53 -10.98 -1.61
N VAL A 193 -1.92 -9.80 -1.80
CA VAL A 193 -0.68 -9.40 -1.10
C VAL A 193 -0.80 -9.54 0.42
N GLU A 194 -1.95 -9.20 0.98
CA GLU A 194 -2.20 -9.30 2.42
C GLU A 194 -2.10 -10.75 2.91
N GLN A 195 -2.73 -11.69 2.20
CA GLN A 195 -2.63 -13.11 2.52
C GLN A 195 -1.18 -13.60 2.43
N ARG A 196 -0.41 -13.16 1.42
CA ARG A 196 0.98 -13.57 1.27
C ARG A 196 1.88 -13.06 2.40
N LEU A 197 1.60 -11.86 2.89
CA LEU A 197 2.29 -11.32 4.06
C LEU A 197 1.93 -12.08 5.35
N GLU A 198 0.66 -12.44 5.54
CA GLU A 198 0.24 -13.29 6.66
C GLU A 198 0.90 -14.67 6.65
N GLU A 199 0.93 -15.33 5.49
CA GLU A 199 1.58 -16.64 5.30
C GLU A 199 3.10 -16.56 5.59
N ALA A 200 3.74 -15.45 5.24
CA ALA A 200 5.17 -15.24 5.43
C ALA A 200 5.54 -14.81 6.85
N LEU A 201 4.62 -14.18 7.58
CA LEU A 201 4.89 -13.50 8.86
C LEU A 201 5.73 -14.31 9.88
N PRO A 202 5.46 -15.61 10.12
CA PRO A 202 6.25 -16.39 11.09
C PRO A 202 7.74 -16.53 10.74
N HIS A 203 8.09 -16.26 9.48
CA HIS A 203 9.44 -16.37 8.95
C HIS A 203 9.95 -15.09 8.31
N LEU A 204 9.17 -14.00 8.33
CA LEU A 204 9.48 -12.77 7.61
C LEU A 204 10.57 -11.95 8.31
N PHE A 205 11.72 -11.81 7.67
CA PHE A 205 12.87 -11.06 8.20
C PHE A 205 13.05 -9.69 7.55
N VAL A 206 12.72 -9.56 6.26
CA VAL A 206 12.92 -8.33 5.48
C VAL A 206 11.78 -8.15 4.49
N VAL A 207 11.41 -6.91 4.24
CA VAL A 207 10.51 -6.52 3.16
C VAL A 207 11.23 -5.55 2.23
N THR A 208 11.08 -5.71 0.91
CA THR A 208 11.52 -4.71 -0.06
C THR A 208 10.36 -4.19 -0.87
N ILE A 209 10.36 -2.88 -1.04
CA ILE A 209 9.34 -2.12 -1.77
C ILE A 209 9.98 -1.29 -2.88
N ASN A 210 9.17 -0.88 -3.81
CA ASN A 210 9.51 0.02 -4.93
C ASN A 210 8.22 0.54 -5.55
N GLY A 211 8.30 1.60 -6.34
CA GLY A 211 7.20 1.99 -7.21
C GLY A 211 6.98 0.93 -8.32
N ALA A 212 5.74 0.69 -8.69
CA ALA A 212 5.37 -0.30 -9.69
C ALA A 212 4.03 0.05 -10.36
N ASP A 213 3.81 -0.43 -11.57
CA ASP A 213 2.50 -0.36 -12.20
C ASP A 213 1.68 -1.62 -11.93
N LEU A 214 0.42 -1.41 -11.60
CA LEU A 214 -0.53 -2.50 -11.35
C LEU A 214 -0.76 -3.33 -12.62
N GLY A 215 -0.64 -4.66 -12.50
CA GLY A 215 -0.83 -5.58 -13.62
C GLY A 215 0.32 -5.60 -14.65
N ALA A 216 1.38 -4.84 -14.44
CA ALA A 216 2.54 -4.83 -15.31
C ALA A 216 3.24 -6.19 -15.36
N GLN A 217 3.88 -6.47 -16.51
CA GLN A 217 4.70 -7.66 -16.70
C GLN A 217 6.15 -7.31 -17.03
N GLU A 218 6.40 -6.11 -17.53
CA GLU A 218 7.74 -5.66 -17.90
C GLU A 218 8.50 -5.11 -16.68
N TRP A 219 9.75 -5.50 -16.52
CA TRP A 219 10.57 -5.09 -15.38
C TRP A 219 10.66 -3.57 -15.19
N LYS A 220 10.69 -2.82 -16.29
CA LYS A 220 10.72 -1.35 -16.26
C LYS A 220 9.47 -0.75 -15.59
N ALA A 221 8.32 -1.40 -15.72
CA ALA A 221 7.08 -0.98 -15.11
C ALA A 221 6.89 -1.58 -13.69
N LEU A 222 7.57 -2.69 -13.40
CA LEU A 222 7.56 -3.35 -12.10
C LEU A 222 8.59 -2.81 -11.11
N ILE A 223 9.60 -2.07 -11.57
CA ILE A 223 10.64 -1.46 -10.72
C ILE A 223 10.81 0.00 -11.13
N GLN A 224 10.24 0.89 -10.32
CA GLN A 224 10.27 2.34 -10.49
C GLN A 224 10.74 3.01 -9.19
N PRO A 225 11.16 4.29 -9.23
CA PRO A 225 11.32 5.07 -8.01
C PRO A 225 10.02 5.02 -7.17
N LEU A 226 10.14 5.08 -5.86
CA LEU A 226 9.02 4.82 -4.94
C LEU A 226 7.87 5.84 -5.03
N ASP A 227 8.11 6.99 -5.66
CA ASP A 227 7.09 8.00 -6.00
C ASP A 227 6.37 7.73 -7.32
N GLY A 228 6.71 6.65 -8.03
CA GLY A 228 6.16 6.32 -9.34
C GLY A 228 5.31 5.05 -9.35
N GLY A 229 4.56 4.89 -10.45
CA GLY A 229 3.71 3.74 -10.70
C GLY A 229 2.31 3.85 -10.09
N SER A 230 1.45 2.95 -10.54
CA SER A 230 0.02 2.94 -10.19
C SER A 230 -0.34 1.92 -9.10
N TYR A 231 0.62 1.12 -8.63
CA TYR A 231 0.40 0.19 -7.52
C TYR A 231 0.44 0.94 -6.18
N ASP A 232 -0.60 0.80 -5.36
CA ASP A 232 -0.62 1.40 -4.03
C ASP A 232 0.30 0.64 -3.05
N VAL A 233 1.56 1.10 -2.96
CA VAL A 233 2.55 0.50 -2.06
C VAL A 233 2.14 0.61 -0.58
N ALA A 234 1.32 1.61 -0.22
CA ALA A 234 0.87 1.77 1.15
C ALA A 234 0.04 0.58 1.66
N GLN A 235 -0.64 -0.19 0.79
CA GLN A 235 -1.36 -1.40 1.21
C GLN A 235 -0.43 -2.45 1.84
N VAL A 236 0.80 -2.60 1.30
CA VAL A 236 1.81 -3.50 1.87
C VAL A 236 2.18 -3.03 3.28
N LEU A 237 2.46 -1.75 3.43
CA LEU A 237 2.89 -1.15 4.69
C LEU A 237 1.76 -1.16 5.74
N ARG A 238 0.53 -0.83 5.35
CA ARG A 238 -0.65 -0.94 6.23
C ARG A 238 -0.84 -2.37 6.74
N LYS A 239 -0.66 -3.37 5.87
CA LYS A 239 -0.75 -4.77 6.29
C LYS A 239 0.34 -5.15 7.28
N LEU A 240 1.59 -4.77 7.03
CA LEU A 240 2.71 -5.00 7.96
C LEU A 240 2.45 -4.34 9.33
N GLN A 241 1.88 -3.13 9.31
CA GLN A 241 1.47 -2.40 10.50
C GLN A 241 0.39 -3.14 11.30
N ALA A 242 -0.65 -3.61 10.62
CA ALA A 242 -1.73 -4.41 11.23
C ALA A 242 -1.21 -5.73 11.82
N LEU A 243 -0.21 -6.34 11.19
CA LEU A 243 0.49 -7.54 11.66
C LEU A 243 1.52 -7.25 12.76
N LYS A 244 1.74 -5.98 13.14
CA LYS A 244 2.74 -5.53 14.12
C LYS A 244 4.16 -6.00 13.77
N TRP A 245 4.47 -6.08 12.48
CA TRP A 245 5.79 -6.44 12.01
C TRP A 245 6.69 -5.18 12.02
N ASP A 246 7.91 -5.31 12.57
CA ASP A 246 8.85 -4.22 12.82
C ASP A 246 10.24 -4.43 12.18
N GLY A 247 10.35 -5.36 11.26
CA GLY A 247 11.61 -5.66 10.58
C GLY A 247 12.06 -4.57 9.59
N PRO A 248 13.26 -4.69 9.01
CA PRO A 248 13.83 -3.71 8.10
C PRO A 248 13.13 -3.67 6.74
N ILE A 249 12.92 -2.45 6.22
CA ILE A 249 12.34 -2.20 4.90
C ILE A 249 13.42 -1.69 3.96
N GLY A 250 13.53 -2.30 2.78
CA GLY A 250 14.49 -1.95 1.75
C GLY A 250 13.86 -1.39 0.49
N LEU A 251 14.61 -0.52 -0.18
CA LEU A 251 14.27 -0.03 -1.51
C LEU A 251 14.87 -0.95 -2.57
N GLN A 252 14.03 -1.59 -3.38
CA GLN A 252 14.47 -2.28 -4.59
C GLN A 252 14.55 -1.28 -5.74
N HIS A 253 15.75 -1.19 -6.35
CA HIS A 253 16.04 -0.17 -7.36
C HIS A 253 16.81 -0.71 -8.56
N TYR A 254 16.83 -2.03 -8.72
CA TYR A 254 17.57 -2.70 -9.78
C TYR A 254 17.06 -2.29 -11.17
N GLY A 255 18.02 -1.93 -12.05
CA GLY A 255 17.73 -1.64 -13.46
C GLY A 255 17.14 -0.26 -13.74
N ILE A 256 16.89 0.58 -12.74
CA ILE A 256 16.53 1.99 -12.97
C ILE A 256 17.77 2.72 -13.47
N ARG A 257 17.69 3.21 -14.71
CA ARG A 257 18.80 3.91 -15.38
C ARG A 257 18.86 5.39 -15.03
N GLY A 258 20.01 6.00 -15.25
CA GLY A 258 20.24 7.44 -15.10
C GLY A 258 20.97 7.80 -13.82
N ASP A 259 20.78 9.03 -13.37
CA ASP A 259 21.41 9.59 -12.19
C ASP A 259 20.90 8.95 -10.91
N ALA A 260 21.79 8.30 -10.15
CA ALA A 260 21.45 7.60 -8.91
C ALA A 260 20.90 8.53 -7.85
N ARG A 261 21.49 9.74 -7.68
CA ARG A 261 21.03 10.74 -6.71
C ARG A 261 19.59 11.17 -7.01
N LYS A 262 19.28 11.47 -8.25
CA LYS A 262 17.93 11.87 -8.69
C LYS A 262 16.89 10.79 -8.40
N ASN A 263 17.20 9.56 -8.76
CA ASN A 263 16.29 8.41 -8.60
C ASN A 263 16.06 8.06 -7.12
N LEU A 264 17.13 8.08 -6.31
CA LEU A 264 17.04 7.83 -4.86
C LEU A 264 16.34 8.98 -4.13
N SER A 265 16.55 10.25 -4.52
CA SER A 265 15.82 11.40 -3.98
C SER A 265 14.33 11.28 -4.20
N ARG A 266 13.91 10.88 -5.40
CA ARG A 266 12.50 10.59 -5.72
C ARG A 266 11.95 9.48 -4.81
N SER A 267 12.69 8.40 -4.65
CA SER A 267 12.28 7.29 -3.80
C SER A 267 12.19 7.67 -2.33
N MET A 268 13.10 8.51 -1.83
CA MET A 268 13.03 9.02 -0.46
C MET A 268 11.85 9.98 -0.26
N LYS A 269 11.55 10.83 -1.26
CA LYS A 269 10.32 11.64 -1.25
C LYS A 269 9.07 10.77 -1.18
N GLY A 270 8.99 9.73 -1.99
CA GLY A 270 7.90 8.74 -1.96
C GLY A 270 7.80 8.02 -0.60
N TRP A 271 8.94 7.66 0.00
CA TRP A 271 8.98 7.05 1.33
C TRP A 271 8.40 7.97 2.41
N LYS A 272 8.82 9.23 2.43
CA LYS A 272 8.29 10.23 3.39
C LYS A 272 6.78 10.43 3.21
N ALA A 273 6.29 10.48 1.97
CA ALA A 273 4.87 10.55 1.69
C ALA A 273 4.12 9.31 2.20
N LEU A 274 4.66 8.08 1.97
CA LEU A 274 4.09 6.85 2.50
C LEU A 274 4.07 6.85 4.05
N GLN A 275 5.13 7.28 4.70
CA GLN A 275 5.16 7.39 6.17
C GLN A 275 4.12 8.39 6.70
N SER A 276 3.97 9.54 6.06
CA SER A 276 2.94 10.53 6.41
C SER A 276 1.53 9.92 6.30
N ARG A 277 1.28 9.18 5.21
CA ARG A 277 0.01 8.45 5.00
C ARG A 277 -0.24 7.37 6.07
N LEU A 278 0.79 6.71 6.58
CA LEU A 278 0.69 5.65 7.58
C LEU A 278 0.57 6.19 9.02
N ASN A 279 1.20 7.33 9.30
CA ASN A 279 1.22 7.96 10.61
C ASN A 279 0.09 8.97 10.80
N GLY A 280 -0.68 9.26 9.75
CA GLY A 280 -1.86 10.12 9.82
C GLY A 280 -2.93 9.50 10.72
N ASP A 281 -3.62 10.33 11.51
CA ASP A 281 -4.76 9.90 12.28
C ASP A 281 -5.90 9.52 11.33
N PHE A 282 -6.24 8.22 11.29
CA PHE A 282 -7.39 7.76 10.52
C PHE A 282 -8.68 8.28 11.14
N THR A 283 -9.40 9.08 10.40
CA THR A 283 -10.77 9.44 10.76
C THR A 283 -11.74 8.49 10.07
N PHE A 284 -12.30 7.54 10.83
CA PHE A 284 -13.38 6.70 10.30
C PHE A 284 -14.66 7.54 10.21
N LEU A 285 -15.14 7.72 8.98
CA LEU A 285 -16.40 8.38 8.67
C LEU A 285 -17.57 7.41 8.80
N LEU A 286 -17.44 6.26 8.16
CA LEU A 286 -18.41 5.16 8.13
C LEU A 286 -17.66 3.85 8.37
N GLY A 287 -17.79 3.27 9.56
CA GLY A 287 -17.06 2.07 9.97
C GLY A 287 -17.80 1.27 11.03
N PRO A 288 -17.26 0.14 11.50
CA PRO A 288 -17.93 -0.76 12.45
C PRO A 288 -18.44 -0.07 13.72
N ASN A 289 -17.73 0.98 14.15
CA ASN A 289 -18.09 1.81 15.29
C ASN A 289 -18.59 3.20 14.87
N GLY A 290 -18.82 3.41 13.58
CA GLY A 290 -19.27 4.68 13.02
C GLY A 290 -20.66 5.04 13.57
N LYS A 291 -20.86 6.31 13.78
CA LYS A 291 -22.13 6.85 14.29
C LYS A 291 -22.64 7.87 13.28
N LEU A 292 -23.87 7.69 12.82
CA LEU A 292 -24.52 8.68 11.93
C LEU A 292 -24.52 10.10 12.51
N ARG A 293 -24.32 10.26 13.81
CA ARG A 293 -24.20 11.57 14.47
C ARG A 293 -22.98 12.39 14.06
N THR A 294 -21.99 11.79 13.40
CA THR A 294 -20.88 12.55 12.79
C THR A 294 -21.32 13.34 11.57
N PHE A 295 -22.54 13.14 11.10
CA PHE A 295 -23.15 13.84 10.01
C PHE A 295 -24.19 14.84 10.51
N GLU A 296 -24.31 15.99 9.86
CA GLU A 296 -25.21 17.06 10.29
C GLU A 296 -26.68 16.66 10.30
N LYS A 297 -27.11 15.92 9.29
CA LYS A 297 -28.50 15.48 9.10
C LYS A 297 -28.53 14.10 8.45
N PRO A 298 -28.60 13.01 9.21
CA PRO A 298 -28.53 11.68 8.64
C PRO A 298 -29.79 11.25 7.84
N GLY A 299 -30.94 11.94 7.96
CA GLY A 299 -32.16 11.57 7.26
C GLY A 299 -32.57 10.11 7.48
N ASP A 300 -32.94 9.41 6.40
CA ASP A 300 -33.37 8.00 6.46
C ASP A 300 -32.21 6.99 6.37
N TRP A 301 -30.95 7.44 6.46
CA TRP A 301 -29.80 6.55 6.49
C TRP A 301 -29.89 5.61 7.67
N LYS A 302 -29.62 4.32 7.44
CA LYS A 302 -29.69 3.26 8.43
C LYS A 302 -28.35 2.57 8.59
N ILE A 303 -28.00 2.22 9.81
CA ILE A 303 -26.87 1.33 10.09
C ILE A 303 -27.35 -0.10 9.93
N MET A 304 -26.69 -0.86 9.08
CA MET A 304 -27.11 -2.18 8.65
C MET A 304 -25.99 -3.21 8.83
N SER A 305 -26.37 -4.47 8.74
CA SER A 305 -25.48 -5.61 8.52
C SER A 305 -25.98 -6.43 7.34
N ASP A 306 -25.06 -7.15 6.67
CA ASP A 306 -25.39 -8.06 5.57
C ASP A 306 -26.18 -7.36 4.43
N VAL A 307 -25.73 -6.15 4.06
CA VAL A 307 -26.34 -5.44 2.92
C VAL A 307 -26.02 -6.18 1.63
N ARG A 308 -27.05 -6.45 0.86
CA ARG A 308 -26.99 -7.18 -0.41
C ARG A 308 -28.08 -6.75 -1.37
N LEU A 309 -27.91 -7.15 -2.63
CA LEU A 309 -28.97 -6.97 -3.63
C LEU A 309 -30.22 -7.79 -3.24
N ASP A 310 -31.40 -7.18 -3.39
CA ASP A 310 -32.67 -7.89 -3.20
C ASP A 310 -32.82 -8.93 -4.32
N PRO A 311 -32.91 -10.26 -4.00
CA PRO A 311 -33.05 -11.29 -5.02
C PRO A 311 -34.36 -11.22 -5.81
N LYS A 312 -35.36 -10.50 -5.28
CA LYS A 312 -36.66 -10.29 -5.95
C LYS A 312 -36.72 -8.99 -6.75
N ASN A 313 -35.81 -8.04 -6.44
CA ASN A 313 -35.80 -6.74 -7.11
C ASN A 313 -34.37 -6.22 -7.26
N PRO A 314 -33.73 -6.35 -8.43
CA PRO A 314 -32.34 -5.93 -8.64
C PRO A 314 -32.13 -4.40 -8.54
N LYS A 315 -33.20 -3.62 -8.45
CA LYS A 315 -33.14 -2.16 -8.22
C LYS A 315 -33.20 -1.79 -6.73
N ARG A 316 -33.08 -2.76 -5.81
CA ARG A 316 -33.17 -2.55 -4.37
C ARG A 316 -31.99 -3.20 -3.64
N LEU A 317 -31.52 -2.54 -2.60
CA LEU A 317 -30.63 -3.11 -1.60
C LEU A 317 -31.44 -3.45 -0.34
N ILE A 318 -31.12 -4.55 0.31
CA ILE A 318 -31.70 -5.01 1.58
C ILE A 318 -30.60 -5.42 2.55
N GLY A 319 -30.91 -5.43 3.83
CA GLY A 319 -29.99 -5.87 4.89
C GLY A 319 -30.76 -6.00 6.21
N LYS A 320 -30.04 -6.27 7.29
CA LYS A 320 -30.59 -6.29 8.65
C LYS A 320 -30.20 -4.98 9.35
N GLU A 321 -31.16 -4.26 9.89
CA GLU A 321 -30.91 -3.08 10.70
C GLU A 321 -30.17 -3.49 11.99
N GLY A 322 -29.08 -2.82 12.31
CA GLY A 322 -28.26 -3.15 13.48
C GLY A 322 -26.78 -2.77 13.33
N PRO A 323 -25.93 -3.09 14.29
CA PRO A 323 -24.54 -2.63 14.38
C PRO A 323 -23.60 -3.39 13.42
N GLY A 324 -23.82 -3.32 12.11
CA GLY A 324 -23.01 -4.02 11.11
C GLY A 324 -21.94 -3.16 10.42
N GLY A 325 -21.93 -1.84 10.68
CA GLY A 325 -20.96 -0.93 10.05
C GLY A 325 -21.20 -0.64 8.57
N GLU A 326 -22.35 -1.05 8.03
CA GLU A 326 -22.82 -0.77 6.67
C GLU A 326 -23.92 0.29 6.73
N TYR A 327 -23.91 1.26 5.82
CA TYR A 327 -24.80 2.44 5.86
C TYR A 327 -25.62 2.50 4.59
N LEU A 328 -26.90 2.15 4.69
CA LEU A 328 -27.85 2.13 3.59
C LEU A 328 -28.66 3.42 3.57
N ASN A 329 -28.87 4.02 2.39
CA ASN A 329 -29.62 5.26 2.21
C ASN A 329 -31.17 5.06 2.23
N GLY A 330 -31.62 4.27 3.19
CA GLY A 330 -33.02 3.99 3.46
C GLY A 330 -33.69 3.02 2.48
N ASP A 331 -34.92 2.65 2.79
CA ASP A 331 -35.66 1.61 2.03
C ASP A 331 -36.03 2.06 0.62
N LYS A 332 -36.16 3.35 0.39
CA LYS A 332 -36.49 3.94 -0.91
C LYS A 332 -35.28 4.23 -1.77
N GLY A 333 -34.04 4.12 -1.24
CA GLY A 333 -32.82 4.49 -1.92
C GLY A 333 -32.76 5.97 -2.31
N ARG A 334 -33.44 6.83 -1.55
CA ARG A 334 -33.44 8.29 -1.74
C ARG A 334 -33.65 8.98 -0.41
N THR A 335 -32.64 9.69 0.05
CA THR A 335 -32.65 10.49 1.28
C THR A 335 -31.68 11.66 1.13
N VAL A 336 -31.49 12.44 2.17
CA VAL A 336 -30.52 13.54 2.20
C VAL A 336 -29.08 13.01 2.05
N HIS A 337 -28.17 13.86 1.59
CA HIS A 337 -26.75 13.53 1.56
C HIS A 337 -26.18 13.42 2.96
N LEU A 338 -25.19 12.56 3.16
CA LEU A 338 -24.37 12.59 4.35
C LEU A 338 -23.23 13.61 4.13
N VAL A 339 -23.21 14.64 4.92
CA VAL A 339 -22.16 15.67 4.93
C VAL A 339 -21.42 15.57 6.26
N THR A 340 -20.10 15.43 6.23
CA THR A 340 -19.30 15.32 7.44
C THR A 340 -19.44 16.58 8.29
N GLY A 341 -19.83 16.41 9.57
CA GLY A 341 -19.93 17.51 10.53
C GLY A 341 -18.61 17.71 11.27
N GLY A 342 -18.18 18.97 11.36
CA GLY A 342 -16.99 19.36 12.14
C GLY A 342 -15.64 19.01 11.52
N GLY A 343 -15.62 18.50 10.29
CA GLY A 343 -14.39 18.21 9.54
C GLY A 343 -14.37 19.00 8.25
N GLU A 344 -13.51 20.00 8.16
CA GLU A 344 -13.17 20.67 6.91
C GLU A 344 -11.80 20.18 6.45
N PHE A 345 -11.80 19.29 5.48
CA PHE A 345 -10.60 18.64 4.96
C PHE A 345 -9.94 19.49 3.86
N GLY A 346 -8.61 19.61 3.93
CA GLY A 346 -7.74 20.10 2.87
C GLY A 346 -7.28 18.97 1.96
N ASP A 347 -5.97 18.77 1.91
CA ASP A 347 -5.35 17.61 1.25
C ASP A 347 -5.67 16.36 2.03
N LEU A 348 -6.11 15.32 1.35
CA LEU A 348 -6.47 14.08 2.01
C LEU A 348 -6.24 12.83 1.15
N GLU A 349 -6.07 11.72 1.81
CA GLU A 349 -6.27 10.38 1.29
C GLU A 349 -7.60 9.84 1.81
N ALA A 350 -8.41 9.25 0.93
CA ALA A 350 -9.68 8.64 1.30
C ALA A 350 -9.80 7.22 0.77
N HIS A 351 -10.41 6.36 1.55
CA HIS A 351 -10.87 5.04 1.14
C HIS A 351 -12.37 4.96 1.36
N ILE A 352 -13.10 4.47 0.35
CA ILE A 352 -14.56 4.47 0.34
C ILE A 352 -15.05 3.18 -0.29
N GLU A 353 -15.63 2.29 0.52
CA GLU A 353 -16.31 1.10 0.00
C GLU A 353 -17.79 1.38 -0.21
N PHE A 354 -18.33 0.97 -1.35
CA PHE A 354 -19.72 1.18 -1.71
C PHE A 354 -20.33 -0.03 -2.44
N MET A 355 -21.64 -0.15 -2.34
CA MET A 355 -22.44 -1.11 -3.11
C MET A 355 -23.68 -0.40 -3.67
N ILE A 356 -24.00 -0.67 -4.92
CA ILE A 356 -25.17 -0.10 -5.62
C ILE A 356 -26.11 -1.17 -6.12
N SER A 357 -27.36 -0.82 -6.30
CA SER A 357 -28.35 -1.62 -7.04
C SER A 357 -28.32 -1.33 -8.54
N LYS A 358 -29.03 -2.13 -9.33
CA LYS A 358 -29.15 -1.93 -10.78
C LYS A 358 -29.75 -0.56 -11.10
N GLY A 359 -29.05 0.20 -11.94
CA GLY A 359 -29.44 1.53 -12.40
C GLY A 359 -29.32 2.60 -11.32
N SER A 360 -28.61 2.35 -10.22
CA SER A 360 -28.38 3.34 -9.17
C SER A 360 -27.36 4.40 -9.59
N ASN A 361 -27.50 5.56 -9.00
CA ASN A 361 -26.64 6.73 -9.14
C ASN A 361 -26.34 7.30 -7.75
N SER A 362 -25.09 7.69 -7.53
CA SER A 362 -24.60 8.35 -6.33
C SER A 362 -23.27 9.05 -6.67
N GLY A 363 -22.59 9.60 -5.67
CA GLY A 363 -21.28 10.21 -5.81
C GLY A 363 -20.65 10.55 -4.48
N VAL A 364 -19.35 10.73 -4.48
CA VAL A 364 -18.60 11.24 -3.33
C VAL A 364 -17.96 12.56 -3.72
N TYR A 365 -18.29 13.61 -2.99
CA TYR A 365 -17.80 14.96 -3.24
C TYR A 365 -16.69 15.32 -2.25
N PHE A 366 -15.49 15.52 -2.76
CA PHE A 366 -14.35 16.06 -2.03
C PHE A 366 -14.57 17.56 -1.81
N GLN A 367 -14.37 18.00 -0.57
CA GLN A 367 -14.73 19.34 -0.09
C GLN A 367 -16.21 19.75 -0.39
N GLY A 368 -17.09 18.75 -0.58
CA GLY A 368 -18.46 18.97 -1.01
C GLY A 368 -18.60 19.61 -2.40
N ARG A 369 -17.55 19.63 -3.21
CA ARG A 369 -17.45 20.37 -4.48
C ARG A 369 -17.01 19.53 -5.66
N TYR A 370 -16.14 18.56 -5.46
CA TYR A 370 -15.46 17.82 -6.53
C TYR A 370 -15.88 16.35 -6.48
N GLU A 371 -16.72 15.95 -7.42
CA GLU A 371 -17.38 14.65 -7.41
C GLU A 371 -16.60 13.58 -8.15
N VAL A 372 -16.37 12.46 -7.46
CA VAL A 372 -16.12 11.16 -8.07
C VAL A 372 -17.46 10.43 -8.18
N GLN A 373 -17.90 10.18 -9.41
CA GLN A 373 -19.21 9.62 -9.71
C GLN A 373 -19.32 8.15 -9.33
N ILE A 374 -20.47 7.75 -8.79
CA ILE A 374 -20.87 6.36 -8.59
C ILE A 374 -22.09 6.10 -9.47
N TYR A 375 -21.97 5.16 -10.41
CA TYR A 375 -23.04 4.82 -11.32
C TYR A 375 -23.02 3.33 -11.69
N ASP A 376 -24.17 2.74 -12.00
CA ASP A 376 -24.25 1.38 -12.54
C ASP A 376 -23.69 1.36 -13.96
N SER A 377 -22.38 1.18 -14.07
CA SER A 377 -21.62 1.16 -15.32
C SER A 377 -21.07 -0.21 -15.68
N HIS A 378 -21.48 -1.28 -14.97
CA HIS A 378 -20.99 -2.63 -15.29
C HIS A 378 -21.31 -3.02 -16.74
N GLY A 379 -20.28 -3.40 -17.49
CA GLY A 379 -20.41 -3.75 -18.91
C GLY A 379 -20.65 -2.59 -19.87
N VAL A 380 -20.63 -1.32 -19.37
CA VAL A 380 -20.74 -0.14 -20.22
C VAL A 380 -19.39 0.17 -20.86
N ALA A 381 -19.41 0.50 -22.16
CA ALA A 381 -18.20 0.91 -22.86
C ALA A 381 -17.63 2.22 -22.27
N LYS A 382 -16.31 2.29 -22.20
CA LYS A 382 -15.58 3.48 -21.78
C LYS A 382 -15.93 4.69 -22.69
N ASP A 383 -15.90 5.90 -22.13
CA ASP A 383 -16.10 7.17 -22.82
C ASP A 383 -17.50 7.37 -23.43
N LYS A 384 -18.44 6.50 -23.11
CA LYS A 384 -19.81 6.65 -23.59
C LYS A 384 -20.51 7.88 -22.98
N TYR A 385 -20.18 8.19 -21.73
CA TYR A 385 -20.76 9.32 -20.99
C TYR A 385 -19.65 10.00 -20.14
N PRO A 386 -18.79 10.82 -20.75
CA PRO A 386 -17.61 11.37 -20.05
C PRO A 386 -17.95 12.04 -18.71
N GLY A 387 -17.41 11.48 -17.62
CA GLY A 387 -17.63 11.94 -16.26
C GLY A 387 -18.92 11.46 -15.60
N LEU A 388 -19.81 10.76 -16.33
CA LEU A 388 -21.06 10.23 -15.79
C LEU A 388 -20.97 8.74 -15.44
N GLU A 389 -19.89 8.08 -15.83
CA GLU A 389 -19.62 6.69 -15.50
C GLU A 389 -19.11 6.54 -14.07
N CYS A 390 -19.20 5.33 -13.51
CA CYS A 390 -18.60 5.03 -12.22
C CYS A 390 -17.09 5.29 -12.23
N GLY A 391 -16.63 6.09 -11.28
CA GLY A 391 -15.24 6.57 -11.22
C GLY A 391 -14.97 7.77 -12.15
N GLY A 392 -15.93 8.25 -12.91
CA GLY A 392 -15.82 9.49 -13.68
C GLY A 392 -15.70 10.71 -12.76
N ILE A 393 -14.99 11.74 -13.21
CA ILE A 393 -15.05 13.06 -12.55
C ILE A 393 -16.19 13.83 -13.18
N TYR A 394 -17.20 14.15 -12.34
CA TYR A 394 -18.44 14.72 -12.82
C TYR A 394 -18.20 16.06 -13.52
N PRO A 395 -18.96 16.38 -14.59
CA PRO A 395 -18.80 17.64 -15.31
C PRO A 395 -19.18 18.85 -14.46
N ARG A 396 -18.61 19.99 -14.79
CA ARG A 396 -19.04 21.31 -14.33
C ARG A 396 -20.30 21.75 -15.11
N TRP A 397 -21.07 22.64 -14.51
CA TRP A 397 -22.25 23.23 -15.18
C TRP A 397 -21.97 24.68 -15.52
N ILE A 398 -21.73 24.98 -16.79
CA ILE A 398 -21.40 26.32 -17.28
C ILE A 398 -22.29 26.63 -18.50
N ASN A 399 -22.93 27.79 -18.47
CA ASN A 399 -23.82 28.25 -19.55
C ASN A 399 -24.85 27.19 -19.99
N ASN A 400 -25.49 26.55 -19.01
CA ASN A 400 -26.49 25.49 -19.18
C ASN A 400 -25.99 24.24 -19.94
N LYS A 401 -24.69 23.97 -19.85
CA LYS A 401 -24.05 22.78 -20.45
C LYS A 401 -23.13 22.09 -19.47
N ASN A 402 -23.04 20.76 -19.59
CA ASN A 402 -21.99 19.97 -18.96
C ASN A 402 -20.67 20.21 -19.71
N VAL A 403 -19.63 20.57 -19.00
CA VAL A 403 -18.28 20.77 -19.52
C VAL A 403 -17.25 20.11 -18.61
N GLU A 404 -16.10 19.73 -19.14
CA GLU A 404 -14.95 19.23 -18.37
C GLU A 404 -15.26 17.96 -17.54
N GLY A 405 -16.14 17.08 -18.02
CA GLY A 405 -16.32 15.76 -17.47
C GLY A 405 -15.19 14.83 -17.95
N HIS A 406 -14.68 13.97 -17.06
CA HIS A 406 -13.57 13.08 -17.37
C HIS A 406 -13.96 11.62 -17.13
N SER A 407 -13.92 10.82 -18.19
CA SER A 407 -14.10 9.37 -18.09
C SER A 407 -12.91 8.71 -17.37
N PRO A 408 -13.14 7.61 -16.63
CA PRO A 408 -12.04 6.80 -16.10
C PRO A 408 -11.20 6.21 -17.24
N ARG A 409 -9.90 6.01 -17.02
CA ARG A 409 -9.00 5.37 -18.00
C ARG A 409 -9.48 3.97 -18.39
N VAL A 410 -10.13 3.29 -17.49
CA VAL A 410 -10.70 1.95 -17.68
C VAL A 410 -11.96 1.82 -16.83
N ASN A 411 -12.99 1.16 -17.36
CA ASN A 411 -14.17 0.80 -16.58
C ASN A 411 -13.93 -0.54 -15.87
N VAL A 412 -13.83 -0.48 -14.55
CA VAL A 412 -13.62 -1.64 -13.67
C VAL A 412 -14.80 -1.87 -12.72
N SER A 413 -15.95 -1.31 -13.05
CA SER A 413 -17.18 -1.46 -12.27
C SER A 413 -17.56 -2.94 -12.14
N LYS A 414 -17.88 -3.34 -10.92
CA LYS A 414 -18.46 -4.67 -10.64
C LYS A 414 -19.97 -4.67 -10.86
N PRO A 415 -20.60 -5.86 -11.00
CA PRO A 415 -22.04 -5.96 -11.05
C PRO A 415 -22.74 -5.33 -9.86
N PRO A 416 -23.98 -4.81 -10.03
CA PRO A 416 -24.81 -4.39 -8.90
C PRO A 416 -24.92 -5.48 -7.83
N GLY A 417 -24.85 -5.08 -6.56
CA GLY A 417 -24.85 -5.99 -5.41
C GLY A 417 -23.48 -6.48 -4.97
N GLU A 418 -22.41 -6.13 -5.69
CA GLU A 418 -21.06 -6.39 -5.27
C GLU A 418 -20.42 -5.14 -4.63
N TRP A 419 -19.65 -5.34 -3.56
CA TRP A 419 -18.87 -4.27 -2.94
C TRP A 419 -17.73 -3.84 -3.85
N GLN A 420 -17.59 -2.53 -4.00
CA GLN A 420 -16.59 -1.83 -4.80
C GLN A 420 -15.89 -0.81 -3.91
N GLU A 421 -14.74 -0.32 -4.35
CA GLU A 421 -13.98 0.66 -3.59
C GLU A 421 -13.41 1.76 -4.46
N PHE A 422 -13.37 2.97 -3.92
CA PHE A 422 -12.49 4.04 -4.37
C PHE A 422 -11.38 4.24 -3.33
N HIS A 423 -10.18 4.44 -3.84
CA HIS A 423 -9.06 4.96 -3.09
C HIS A 423 -8.60 6.25 -3.77
N VAL A 424 -8.52 7.35 -3.04
CA VAL A 424 -8.36 8.69 -3.63
C VAL A 424 -7.30 9.47 -2.89
N ILE A 425 -6.37 10.08 -3.63
CA ILE A 425 -5.48 11.12 -3.12
C ILE A 425 -5.94 12.44 -3.76
N PHE A 426 -6.45 13.33 -2.92
CA PHE A 426 -6.97 14.62 -3.31
C PHE A 426 -6.08 15.76 -2.78
N ARG A 427 -5.80 16.74 -3.65
CA ARG A 427 -5.13 17.98 -3.30
C ARG A 427 -6.11 19.14 -3.42
N ALA A 428 -6.26 19.85 -2.32
CA ALA A 428 -7.13 21.01 -2.22
C ALA A 428 -6.62 22.19 -3.06
N PRO A 429 -7.48 23.11 -3.48
CA PRO A 429 -7.05 24.32 -4.14
C PRO A 429 -6.24 25.22 -3.17
N ARG A 430 -5.28 25.93 -3.70
CA ARG A 430 -4.43 26.83 -2.92
C ARG A 430 -4.85 28.29 -3.09
N PHE A 431 -4.74 29.02 -1.99
CA PHE A 431 -5.10 30.44 -1.94
C PHE A 431 -3.98 31.25 -1.31
N LYS A 432 -3.75 32.45 -1.83
CA LYS A 432 -2.87 33.47 -1.24
C LYS A 432 -3.63 34.78 -1.25
N GLU A 433 -3.71 35.41 -0.07
CA GLU A 433 -4.42 36.72 0.09
C GLU A 433 -5.85 36.71 -0.47
N GLY A 434 -6.59 35.58 -0.26
CA GLY A 434 -7.94 35.40 -0.75
C GLY A 434 -8.09 35.11 -2.25
N ARG A 435 -6.98 35.05 -3.01
CA ARG A 435 -6.98 34.68 -4.44
C ARG A 435 -6.53 33.25 -4.63
N LYS A 436 -7.25 32.49 -5.48
CA LYS A 436 -6.85 31.15 -5.86
C LYS A 436 -5.55 31.21 -6.68
N ILE A 437 -4.53 30.48 -6.24
CA ILE A 437 -3.21 30.40 -6.90
C ILE A 437 -2.93 29.01 -7.48
N ALA A 438 -3.66 27.98 -7.08
CA ALA A 438 -3.61 26.64 -7.69
C ALA A 438 -4.99 25.98 -7.62
N ASN A 439 -5.30 25.20 -8.62
CA ASN A 439 -6.54 24.43 -8.70
C ASN A 439 -6.53 23.23 -7.76
N ALA A 440 -7.71 22.74 -7.41
CA ALA A 440 -7.84 21.41 -6.83
C ALA A 440 -7.41 20.34 -7.84
N ARG A 441 -6.97 19.17 -7.33
CA ARG A 441 -6.48 18.09 -8.17
C ARG A 441 -6.77 16.72 -7.54
N PHE A 442 -7.28 15.81 -8.34
CA PHE A 442 -7.16 14.39 -8.01
C PHE A 442 -5.77 13.92 -8.42
N GLU A 443 -4.88 13.77 -7.43
CA GLU A 443 -3.52 13.27 -7.67
C GLU A 443 -3.60 11.83 -8.17
N ASN A 444 -4.39 10.99 -7.49
CA ASN A 444 -4.70 9.64 -7.92
C ASN A 444 -6.13 9.25 -7.53
N VAL A 445 -6.80 8.53 -8.40
CA VAL A 445 -8.05 7.82 -8.10
C VAL A 445 -7.92 6.38 -8.57
N TRP A 446 -8.08 5.45 -7.65
CA TRP A 446 -8.20 4.02 -7.96
C TRP A 446 -9.63 3.57 -7.77
N HIS A 447 -10.10 2.69 -8.64
CA HIS A 447 -11.37 1.99 -8.53
C HIS A 447 -11.11 0.49 -8.57
N ASN A 448 -11.52 -0.24 -7.55
CA ASN A 448 -11.25 -1.68 -7.41
C ASN A 448 -9.76 -2.03 -7.62
N GLY A 449 -8.86 -1.21 -7.04
CA GLY A 449 -7.42 -1.37 -7.12
C GLY A 449 -6.78 -0.95 -8.45
N GLN A 450 -7.53 -0.48 -9.46
CA GLN A 450 -6.97 0.02 -10.72
C GLN A 450 -6.96 1.54 -10.78
N LEU A 451 -5.84 2.12 -11.19
CA LEU A 451 -5.71 3.58 -11.36
C LEU A 451 -6.56 4.05 -12.53
N ILE A 452 -7.55 4.89 -12.22
CA ILE A 452 -8.50 5.43 -13.21
C ILE A 452 -8.28 6.90 -13.53
N HIS A 453 -7.72 7.68 -12.61
CA HIS A 453 -7.25 9.05 -12.87
C HIS A 453 -5.90 9.30 -12.19
N GLU A 454 -5.09 10.14 -12.82
CA GLU A 454 -3.76 10.52 -12.32
C GLU A 454 -3.49 11.99 -12.68
N ASN A 455 -3.09 12.78 -11.70
CA ASN A 455 -2.76 14.21 -11.83
C ASN A 455 -3.85 15.03 -12.56
N LEU A 456 -5.12 14.73 -12.29
CA LEU A 456 -6.23 15.40 -12.92
C LEU A 456 -6.53 16.73 -12.20
N GLU A 457 -6.19 17.83 -12.83
CA GLU A 457 -6.46 19.19 -12.34
C GLU A 457 -7.92 19.57 -12.62
N LEU A 458 -8.54 20.30 -11.68
CA LEU A 458 -9.97 20.67 -11.70
C LEU A 458 -10.10 22.18 -11.78
N ASN A 459 -10.60 22.69 -12.91
CA ASN A 459 -10.75 24.14 -13.13
C ASN A 459 -11.80 24.81 -12.20
N GLY A 460 -12.57 24.02 -11.47
CA GLY A 460 -13.56 24.47 -10.49
C GLY A 460 -14.50 23.37 -10.03
N PRO A 461 -15.47 23.68 -9.15
CA PRO A 461 -16.43 22.73 -8.61
C PRO A 461 -17.22 21.99 -9.69
N THR A 462 -17.45 20.71 -9.49
CA THR A 462 -18.35 19.92 -10.32
C THR A 462 -19.81 20.31 -10.08
N ARG A 463 -20.71 19.96 -10.99
CA ARG A 463 -22.15 20.25 -10.87
C ARG A 463 -22.71 19.61 -9.59
N ALA A 464 -23.69 20.31 -8.99
CA ALA A 464 -24.45 19.87 -7.81
C ALA A 464 -23.65 19.72 -6.50
N GLY A 465 -22.45 20.28 -6.43
CA GLY A 465 -21.76 20.46 -5.16
C GLY A 465 -22.51 21.41 -4.21
N ILE A 466 -22.14 21.38 -2.93
CA ILE A 466 -22.80 22.24 -1.90
C ILE A 466 -22.55 23.74 -2.12
N SER A 467 -21.51 24.10 -2.88
CA SER A 467 -21.13 25.48 -3.18
C SER A 467 -20.26 25.56 -4.43
N ASN A 468 -20.45 26.63 -5.21
CA ASN A 468 -19.57 26.99 -6.32
C ASN A 468 -18.34 27.81 -5.86
N ASN A 469 -18.32 28.26 -4.60
CA ASN A 469 -17.18 29.00 -4.06
C ASN A 469 -16.12 28.01 -3.55
N GLU A 470 -14.99 28.00 -4.21
CA GLU A 470 -13.85 27.18 -3.78
C GLU A 470 -13.24 27.76 -2.50
N LYS A 471 -12.76 26.87 -1.64
CA LYS A 471 -12.10 27.17 -0.38
C LYS A 471 -10.91 26.23 -0.19
N PRO A 472 -9.93 26.55 0.67
CA PRO A 472 -8.82 25.66 0.95
C PRO A 472 -9.25 24.36 1.65
N THR A 473 -10.40 24.37 2.32
CA THR A 473 -10.96 23.21 3.01
C THR A 473 -12.45 23.04 2.73
N GLY A 474 -13.00 21.88 3.03
CA GLY A 474 -14.42 21.58 2.98
C GLY A 474 -14.76 20.16 3.41
N PRO A 475 -16.06 19.84 3.63
CA PRO A 475 -16.50 18.53 4.07
C PRO A 475 -16.43 17.49 2.96
N LEU A 476 -16.45 16.21 3.33
CA LEU A 476 -16.84 15.14 2.42
C LEU A 476 -18.36 15.01 2.39
N LEU A 477 -18.90 14.76 1.19
CA LEU A 477 -20.31 14.51 1.00
C LEU A 477 -20.51 13.18 0.28
N PHE A 478 -21.39 12.34 0.82
CA PHE A 478 -21.86 11.11 0.22
C PHE A 478 -23.28 11.31 -0.27
N GLN A 479 -23.47 11.19 -1.59
CA GLN A 479 -24.77 11.47 -2.18
C GLN A 479 -25.80 10.38 -1.84
N GLY A 480 -27.01 10.79 -1.42
CA GLY A 480 -28.04 9.88 -0.93
C GLY A 480 -29.35 9.87 -1.71
N ASP A 481 -29.52 10.73 -2.73
CA ASP A 481 -30.84 11.06 -3.30
C ASP A 481 -31.11 10.48 -4.72
N HIS A 482 -30.16 9.77 -5.34
CA HIS A 482 -30.26 9.36 -6.76
C HIS A 482 -30.36 7.84 -6.99
N GLY A 483 -30.46 7.04 -5.97
CA GLY A 483 -30.64 5.58 -6.07
C GLY A 483 -30.18 4.83 -4.84
N PRO A 484 -30.51 3.54 -4.71
CA PRO A 484 -30.07 2.72 -3.58
C PRO A 484 -28.55 2.57 -3.57
N ILE A 485 -27.95 3.01 -2.47
CA ILE A 485 -26.53 2.92 -2.20
C ILE A 485 -26.26 2.50 -0.76
N ALA A 486 -25.26 1.68 -0.56
CA ALA A 486 -24.70 1.40 0.75
C ALA A 486 -23.20 1.75 0.77
N TYR A 487 -22.74 2.27 1.90
CA TYR A 487 -21.33 2.54 2.17
C TYR A 487 -20.85 1.76 3.38
N ARG A 488 -19.58 1.41 3.43
CA ARG A 488 -18.91 0.86 4.61
C ARG A 488 -17.41 1.18 4.56
N ASN A 489 -16.72 0.98 5.67
CA ASN A 489 -15.26 1.12 5.73
C ASN A 489 -14.73 2.39 5.07
N CYS A 490 -15.44 3.53 5.27
CA CYS A 490 -15.01 4.82 4.74
C CYS A 490 -14.16 5.55 5.76
N TRP A 491 -12.95 5.91 5.36
CA TRP A 491 -12.01 6.64 6.21
C TRP A 491 -11.22 7.67 5.42
N VAL A 492 -10.66 8.62 6.14
CA VAL A 492 -9.75 9.64 5.60
C VAL A 492 -8.50 9.77 6.45
N VAL A 493 -7.43 10.20 5.80
CA VAL A 493 -6.18 10.67 6.42
C VAL A 493 -5.90 12.04 5.86
N GLU A 494 -5.72 13.05 6.70
CA GLU A 494 -5.26 14.35 6.27
C GLU A 494 -3.77 14.27 5.88
N LEU A 495 -3.43 14.83 4.74
CA LEU A 495 -2.06 14.85 4.25
C LEU A 495 -1.41 16.19 4.60
N SER A 496 -0.17 16.13 5.08
CA SER A 496 0.66 17.32 5.22
C SER A 496 1.02 17.90 3.83
N GLU A 497 1.13 19.22 3.76
CA GLU A 497 1.53 19.95 2.55
C GLU A 497 2.87 19.50 1.96
#